data_de67f4df4b5c8acbf48761d10e93958c
#
_entry.id   de67f4df4b5c8acbf48761d10e93958c
#
_cell.length_a   1.000
_cell.length_b   1.000
_cell.length_c   1.000
_cell.angle_alpha   90.00
_cell.angle_beta   90.00
_cell.angle_gamma   90.00
#
_symmetry.space_group_name_H-M   'P 1'
#
loop_
_entity.id
_entity.type
_entity.pdbx_description
1 polymer ?
#
loop_
_entity_poly.entity_id
_entity_poly.type
_entity_poly.pdbx_seq_one_letter_code
_entity_poly.pdbx_strand_id
1 'polypeptide(L)'
;MAESVDLDRAIVQWLEWDKNPQTLAEVRRLNCDGDLDQLRECFGSRMMFGTAGMRSTMGPGFSRINDLTIIQTTQGLCRCLEKSFSDIKDRGVVIGFDARAHPPSGSSSKRFARLAATVLASQGIPIYLFSRITPTPLVPFTVSQLKLCAGIMVTASHNPKQDNGYKVYWSNGAQIISPHDKEIAKAIEENLEPWSESWNDKLVDNSSLIKDPYENMKSKYLECLQKHCFNRDINKETKLKFVHTSVHGVGHEFVQAALASFNFTNLLAVPEQKDPDPEFPTVKNPNPEEGKDVLTLSFALADKEGATVILANDPDADRLAVAEKQERGEWKVFSGNELGALLGWWIFTCWKKQNKEPSSLKKIYMLSSTVSSKILQAIALKEGFHFEETLTGFKWMGNKAKELIDKGNTVLFAFEEAIGYMSTEFVLDKDGVSAAAIVAEMASYLATKNTNLTQQLKAIYEEYGYHLSKTSYFICHKPEIISQIFQNLRNYNETNQYPKTCGSFAVSDIRDLTTGYDSSQPDKKAVLPTSKSSQMITFTFKNGCVATMRTSGTEPKVKYYTELCAPPGNSDFEKLKEELNDLVNALVEHFFQPDKNGLTSQPT
;
A
#
# COMPACT_ATOMS: atom_id res chain seq x y z
N MET A 1 -28.55 4.91 12.78
CA MET A 1 -29.55 4.25 11.91
C MET A 1 -29.31 4.83 10.53
N ALA A 2 -28.83 4.04 9.58
CA ALA A 2 -28.78 4.47 8.18
C ALA A 2 -30.23 4.61 7.73
N GLU A 3 -30.61 5.80 7.25
CA GLU A 3 -31.88 5.98 6.55
C GLU A 3 -31.91 4.99 5.39
N SER A 4 -32.98 4.21 5.26
CA SER A 4 -33.18 3.35 4.12
C SER A 4 -33.17 4.24 2.87
N VAL A 5 -32.20 4.05 2.00
CA VAL A 5 -32.15 4.76 0.70
C VAL A 5 -33.44 4.44 -0.02
N ASP A 6 -34.18 5.49 -0.39
CA ASP A 6 -35.33 5.36 -1.28
C ASP A 6 -34.80 4.93 -2.66
N LEU A 7 -34.91 3.63 -2.93
CA LEU A 7 -34.32 2.98 -4.10
C LEU A 7 -34.82 3.61 -5.41
N ASP A 8 -36.13 3.88 -5.48
CA ASP A 8 -36.76 4.46 -6.68
C ASP A 8 -36.23 5.87 -6.95
N ARG A 9 -36.10 6.66 -5.89
CA ARG A 9 -35.54 8.01 -5.99
C ARG A 9 -34.08 7.97 -6.44
N ALA A 10 -33.28 7.04 -5.91
CA ALA A 10 -31.87 6.89 -6.29
C ALA A 10 -31.71 6.48 -7.75
N ILE A 11 -32.57 5.57 -8.25
CA ILE A 11 -32.57 5.16 -9.66
C ILE A 11 -32.96 6.33 -10.59
N VAL A 12 -34.01 7.08 -10.25
CA VAL A 12 -34.44 8.24 -11.03
C VAL A 12 -33.32 9.27 -11.13
N GLN A 13 -32.70 9.59 -9.99
CA GLN A 13 -31.60 10.55 -9.92
C GLN A 13 -30.37 10.08 -10.75
N TRP A 14 -30.07 8.78 -10.72
CA TRP A 14 -29.01 8.22 -11.55
C TRP A 14 -29.31 8.39 -13.04
N LEU A 15 -30.51 8.03 -13.48
CA LEU A 15 -30.92 8.13 -14.89
C LEU A 15 -30.91 9.56 -15.42
N GLU A 16 -31.03 10.55 -14.55
CA GLU A 16 -30.93 11.97 -14.89
C GLU A 16 -29.48 12.44 -15.01
N TRP A 17 -28.60 11.99 -14.11
CA TRP A 17 -27.25 12.51 -13.97
C TRP A 17 -26.19 11.75 -14.76
N ASP A 18 -26.34 10.43 -14.90
CA ASP A 18 -25.40 9.62 -15.67
C ASP A 18 -25.54 9.86 -17.17
N LYS A 19 -24.39 9.94 -17.87
CA LYS A 19 -24.34 10.08 -19.33
C LYS A 19 -23.53 8.98 -20.02
N ASN A 20 -23.06 7.98 -19.26
CA ASN A 20 -22.37 6.83 -19.84
C ASN A 20 -23.42 5.86 -20.41
N PRO A 21 -23.40 5.61 -21.75
CA PRO A 21 -24.45 4.81 -22.39
C PRO A 21 -24.51 3.37 -21.92
N GLN A 22 -23.38 2.78 -21.50
CA GLN A 22 -23.32 1.39 -21.02
C GLN A 22 -23.96 1.24 -19.64
N THR A 23 -23.60 2.11 -18.69
CA THR A 23 -24.16 2.09 -17.34
C THR A 23 -25.64 2.47 -17.33
N LEU A 24 -26.04 3.44 -18.18
CA LEU A 24 -27.45 3.78 -18.36
C LEU A 24 -28.28 2.61 -18.93
N ALA A 25 -27.75 1.92 -19.93
CA ALA A 25 -28.43 0.77 -20.53
C ALA A 25 -28.61 -0.35 -19.51
N GLU A 26 -27.59 -0.62 -18.70
CA GLU A 26 -27.65 -1.66 -17.67
C GLU A 26 -28.66 -1.32 -16.56
N VAL A 27 -28.67 -0.09 -16.05
CA VAL A 27 -29.67 0.32 -15.03
C VAL A 27 -31.10 0.24 -15.57
N ARG A 28 -31.31 0.67 -16.83
CA ARG A 28 -32.64 0.54 -17.47
C ARG A 28 -33.05 -0.92 -17.62
N ARG A 29 -32.13 -1.81 -17.98
CA ARG A 29 -32.38 -3.24 -18.08
C ARG A 29 -32.78 -3.81 -16.72
N LEU A 30 -31.97 -3.61 -15.67
CA LEU A 30 -32.24 -4.08 -14.31
C LEU A 30 -33.60 -3.59 -13.79
N ASN A 31 -33.93 -2.32 -14.07
CA ASN A 31 -35.22 -1.73 -13.66
C ASN A 31 -36.41 -2.35 -14.43
N CYS A 32 -36.24 -2.60 -15.75
CA CYS A 32 -37.28 -3.27 -16.56
C CYS A 32 -37.48 -4.73 -16.15
N ASP A 33 -36.39 -5.44 -15.85
CA ASP A 33 -36.42 -6.84 -15.42
C ASP A 33 -36.92 -7.01 -13.97
N GLY A 34 -37.00 -5.93 -13.20
CA GLY A 34 -37.39 -5.95 -11.79
C GLY A 34 -36.37 -6.65 -10.89
N ASP A 35 -35.08 -6.61 -11.26
CA ASP A 35 -33.98 -7.23 -10.49
C ASP A 35 -33.63 -6.36 -9.27
N LEU A 36 -34.50 -6.44 -8.25
CA LEU A 36 -34.38 -5.62 -7.05
C LEU A 36 -33.12 -5.92 -6.24
N ASP A 37 -32.56 -7.13 -6.31
CA ASP A 37 -31.35 -7.49 -5.57
C ASP A 37 -30.14 -6.79 -6.16
N GLN A 38 -29.94 -6.82 -7.48
CA GLN A 38 -28.88 -6.07 -8.14
C GLN A 38 -29.08 -4.56 -8.04
N LEU A 39 -30.31 -4.07 -8.14
CA LEU A 39 -30.60 -2.64 -7.93
C LEU A 39 -30.25 -2.20 -6.50
N ARG A 40 -30.50 -3.01 -5.48
CA ARG A 40 -30.06 -2.72 -4.09
C ARG A 40 -28.55 -2.74 -3.95
N GLU A 41 -27.84 -3.67 -4.62
CA GLU A 41 -26.38 -3.64 -4.64
C GLU A 41 -25.81 -2.36 -5.27
N CYS A 42 -26.44 -1.88 -6.34
CA CYS A 42 -26.01 -0.66 -7.04
C CYS A 42 -26.34 0.63 -6.30
N PHE A 43 -27.50 0.69 -5.63
CA PHE A 43 -28.07 1.93 -5.11
C PHE A 43 -28.38 1.93 -3.61
N GLY A 44 -28.30 0.79 -2.93
CA GLY A 44 -28.63 0.66 -1.50
C GLY A 44 -27.72 1.45 -0.54
N SER A 45 -26.57 1.88 -1.03
CA SER A 45 -25.67 2.79 -0.32
C SER A 45 -24.92 3.67 -1.31
N ARG A 46 -24.36 4.77 -0.84
CA ARG A 46 -23.37 5.56 -1.60
C ARG A 46 -21.97 5.11 -1.21
N MET A 47 -21.09 5.01 -2.20
CA MET A 47 -19.65 4.75 -1.97
C MET A 47 -19.05 5.86 -1.12
N MET A 48 -18.42 5.48 -0.01
CA MET A 48 -17.79 6.43 0.90
C MET A 48 -16.38 6.81 0.40
N PHE A 49 -16.06 8.10 0.49
CA PHE A 49 -14.69 8.57 0.35
C PHE A 49 -13.93 8.25 1.65
N GLY A 50 -12.97 7.35 1.56
CA GLY A 50 -12.20 6.86 2.72
C GLY A 50 -10.96 7.70 3.00
N THR A 51 -10.16 7.22 3.94
CA THR A 51 -9.00 7.95 4.51
C THR A 51 -7.82 8.16 3.56
N ALA A 52 -7.84 7.64 2.33
CA ALA A 52 -6.81 7.88 1.31
C ALA A 52 -7.40 8.01 -0.10
N GLY A 53 -8.72 8.04 -0.20
CA GLY A 53 -9.45 8.05 -1.46
C GLY A 53 -10.61 7.06 -1.43
N MET A 54 -10.96 6.50 -2.58
CA MET A 54 -12.02 5.50 -2.70
C MET A 54 -11.57 4.30 -3.53
N ARG A 55 -12.22 3.15 -3.31
CA ARG A 55 -12.01 1.91 -4.06
C ARG A 55 -13.29 1.09 -4.06
N SER A 56 -13.71 0.63 -5.23
CA SER A 56 -14.88 -0.22 -5.40
C SER A 56 -14.85 -0.95 -6.74
N THR A 57 -15.77 -1.88 -6.93
CA THR A 57 -16.02 -2.56 -8.20
C THR A 57 -16.54 -1.56 -9.24
N MET A 58 -16.05 -1.66 -10.48
CA MET A 58 -16.53 -0.86 -11.62
C MET A 58 -17.92 -1.32 -12.05
N GLY A 59 -18.82 -0.37 -12.28
CA GLY A 59 -20.18 -0.66 -12.71
C GLY A 59 -21.17 0.46 -12.40
N PRO A 60 -22.45 0.29 -12.76
CA PRO A 60 -23.48 1.30 -12.51
C PRO A 60 -23.82 1.41 -11.03
N GLY A 61 -24.33 2.57 -10.62
CA GLY A 61 -24.88 2.83 -9.29
C GLY A 61 -23.95 3.63 -8.39
N PHE A 62 -24.53 4.18 -7.33
CA PHE A 62 -23.80 5.04 -6.38
C PHE A 62 -22.88 4.29 -5.43
N SER A 63 -23.03 2.97 -5.30
CA SER A 63 -22.16 2.12 -4.47
C SER A 63 -20.88 1.68 -5.20
N ARG A 64 -20.79 1.91 -6.52
CA ARG A 64 -19.72 1.44 -7.39
C ARG A 64 -18.91 2.60 -7.98
N ILE A 65 -17.70 2.31 -8.44
CA ILE A 65 -16.87 3.30 -9.13
C ILE A 65 -17.24 3.34 -10.61
N ASN A 66 -17.52 4.53 -11.11
CA ASN A 66 -17.95 4.79 -12.48
C ASN A 66 -17.77 6.27 -12.83
N ASP A 67 -18.10 6.63 -14.06
CA ASP A 67 -17.95 8.00 -14.57
C ASP A 67 -18.62 9.04 -13.66
N LEU A 68 -19.87 8.81 -13.26
CA LEU A 68 -20.62 9.75 -12.43
C LEU A 68 -20.02 9.90 -11.03
N THR A 69 -19.65 8.78 -10.36
CA THR A 69 -19.05 8.84 -9.02
C THR A 69 -17.65 9.46 -9.04
N ILE A 70 -16.88 9.30 -10.12
CA ILE A 70 -15.61 10.01 -10.35
C ILE A 70 -15.83 11.53 -10.49
N ILE A 71 -16.82 11.94 -11.29
CA ILE A 71 -17.18 13.36 -11.45
C ILE A 71 -17.55 13.96 -10.09
N GLN A 72 -18.46 13.33 -9.35
CA GLN A 72 -18.91 13.79 -8.05
C GLN A 72 -17.75 13.91 -7.03
N THR A 73 -16.90 12.90 -6.99
CA THR A 73 -15.70 12.90 -6.12
C THR A 73 -14.77 14.04 -6.50
N THR A 74 -14.53 14.24 -7.79
CA THR A 74 -13.61 15.28 -8.25
C THR A 74 -14.20 16.68 -8.05
N GLN A 75 -15.51 16.86 -8.15
CA GLN A 75 -16.19 18.13 -7.82
C GLN A 75 -15.97 18.48 -6.33
N GLY A 76 -16.19 17.52 -5.43
CA GLY A 76 -15.92 17.73 -4.01
C GLY A 76 -14.45 18.03 -3.71
N LEU A 77 -13.54 17.26 -4.32
CA LEU A 77 -12.09 17.51 -4.19
C LEU A 77 -11.73 18.92 -4.71
N CYS A 78 -12.28 19.33 -5.86
CA CYS A 78 -12.07 20.67 -6.43
C CYS A 78 -12.43 21.76 -5.44
N ARG A 79 -13.62 21.71 -4.83
CA ARG A 79 -14.06 22.71 -3.83
C ARG A 79 -13.18 22.71 -2.59
N CYS A 80 -12.73 21.54 -2.14
CA CYS A 80 -11.79 21.44 -1.03
C CYS A 80 -10.44 22.09 -1.37
N LEU A 81 -9.93 21.82 -2.57
CA LEU A 81 -8.65 22.40 -3.03
C LEU A 81 -8.73 23.92 -3.21
N GLU A 82 -9.81 24.46 -3.79
CA GLU A 82 -10.02 25.92 -3.92
C GLU A 82 -10.08 26.62 -2.55
N LYS A 83 -10.65 25.95 -1.55
CA LYS A 83 -10.68 26.46 -0.18
C LYS A 83 -9.32 26.42 0.50
N SER A 84 -8.51 25.38 0.21
CA SER A 84 -7.23 25.13 0.87
C SER A 84 -6.06 25.91 0.24
N PHE A 85 -6.14 26.23 -1.07
CA PHE A 85 -5.05 26.82 -1.84
C PHE A 85 -5.52 28.01 -2.66
N SER A 86 -5.17 29.23 -2.23
CA SER A 86 -5.48 30.46 -2.98
C SER A 86 -4.73 30.54 -4.33
N ASP A 87 -3.63 29.79 -4.45
CA ASP A 87 -2.74 29.73 -5.62
C ASP A 87 -2.96 28.47 -6.50
N ILE A 88 -4.09 27.75 -6.34
CA ILE A 88 -4.35 26.52 -7.07
C ILE A 88 -4.36 26.72 -8.60
N LYS A 89 -4.79 27.89 -9.07
CA LYS A 89 -4.82 28.22 -10.50
C LYS A 89 -3.44 28.48 -11.10
N ASP A 90 -2.43 28.67 -10.27
CA ASP A 90 -1.03 28.79 -10.70
C ASP A 90 -0.30 27.45 -10.61
N ARG A 91 -0.53 26.69 -9.53
CA ARG A 91 0.18 25.45 -9.22
C ARG A 91 -0.43 24.22 -9.91
N GLY A 92 -1.73 24.05 -9.81
CA GLY A 92 -2.45 22.95 -10.45
C GLY A 92 -2.38 21.59 -9.73
N VAL A 93 -2.81 20.54 -10.45
CA VAL A 93 -2.96 19.17 -9.96
C VAL A 93 -2.36 18.19 -10.96
N VAL A 94 -1.72 17.11 -10.52
CA VAL A 94 -1.28 16.00 -11.38
C VAL A 94 -2.25 14.84 -11.32
N ILE A 95 -2.46 14.16 -12.46
CA ILE A 95 -3.32 12.98 -12.56
C ILE A 95 -2.58 11.88 -13.30
N GLY A 96 -2.45 10.70 -12.65
CA GLY A 96 -1.93 9.47 -13.23
C GLY A 96 -2.98 8.36 -13.23
N PHE A 97 -2.73 7.32 -13.99
CA PHE A 97 -3.63 6.16 -14.11
C PHE A 97 -2.88 4.90 -14.52
N ASP A 98 -3.42 3.75 -14.09
CA ASP A 98 -2.94 2.42 -14.49
C ASP A 98 -3.67 1.90 -15.75
N ALA A 99 -3.50 0.60 -16.05
CA ALA A 99 -4.05 -0.02 -17.24
C ALA A 99 -5.45 -0.62 -17.07
N ARG A 100 -6.10 -0.49 -15.90
CA ARG A 100 -7.39 -1.13 -15.61
C ARG A 100 -8.51 -0.64 -16.53
N ALA A 101 -9.35 -1.59 -16.97
CA ALA A 101 -10.52 -1.34 -17.79
C ALA A 101 -11.62 -2.37 -17.50
N HIS A 102 -12.87 -1.96 -17.69
CA HIS A 102 -14.04 -2.81 -17.57
C HIS A 102 -14.99 -2.52 -18.76
N PRO A 103 -14.78 -3.18 -19.92
CA PRO A 103 -15.53 -2.93 -21.14
C PRO A 103 -17.05 -3.00 -20.98
N PRO A 104 -17.64 -3.90 -20.16
CA PRO A 104 -19.11 -3.95 -20.00
C PRO A 104 -19.71 -2.65 -19.48
N SER A 105 -19.02 -1.88 -18.63
CA SER A 105 -19.48 -0.58 -18.15
C SER A 105 -18.89 0.60 -18.92
N GLY A 106 -18.03 0.36 -19.92
CA GLY A 106 -17.30 1.41 -20.63
C GLY A 106 -16.29 2.18 -19.76
N SER A 107 -15.97 1.64 -18.58
CA SER A 107 -15.08 2.26 -17.59
C SER A 107 -13.61 1.89 -17.81
N SER A 108 -12.70 2.80 -17.51
CA SER A 108 -11.26 2.52 -17.44
C SER A 108 -10.55 3.57 -16.59
N SER A 109 -9.37 3.22 -16.07
CA SER A 109 -8.55 4.18 -15.34
C SER A 109 -8.22 5.42 -16.16
N LYS A 110 -7.93 5.26 -17.46
CA LYS A 110 -7.71 6.38 -18.38
C LYS A 110 -8.95 7.28 -18.52
N ARG A 111 -10.15 6.68 -18.67
CA ARG A 111 -11.40 7.43 -18.76
C ARG A 111 -11.68 8.21 -17.48
N PHE A 112 -11.51 7.59 -16.34
CA PHE A 112 -11.68 8.23 -15.04
C PHE A 112 -10.70 9.39 -14.82
N ALA A 113 -9.43 9.22 -15.21
CA ALA A 113 -8.43 10.27 -15.16
C ALA A 113 -8.80 11.47 -16.06
N ARG A 114 -9.32 11.21 -17.27
CA ARG A 114 -9.80 12.27 -18.19
C ARG A 114 -10.99 13.02 -17.62
N LEU A 115 -11.96 12.32 -17.02
CA LEU A 115 -13.12 12.96 -16.37
C LEU A 115 -12.69 13.82 -15.18
N ALA A 116 -11.78 13.33 -14.35
CA ALA A 116 -11.21 14.12 -13.25
C ALA A 116 -10.49 15.38 -13.79
N ALA A 117 -9.70 15.24 -14.85
CA ALA A 117 -9.05 16.38 -15.51
C ALA A 117 -10.08 17.37 -16.08
N THR A 118 -11.16 16.89 -16.68
CA THR A 118 -12.25 17.72 -17.21
C THR A 118 -12.89 18.57 -16.12
N VAL A 119 -13.27 17.95 -14.99
CA VAL A 119 -13.90 18.64 -13.87
C VAL A 119 -12.99 19.77 -13.36
N LEU A 120 -11.72 19.49 -13.08
CA LEU A 120 -10.78 20.46 -12.56
C LEU A 120 -10.45 21.57 -13.58
N ALA A 121 -10.19 21.20 -14.83
CA ALA A 121 -9.90 22.17 -15.90
C ALA A 121 -11.08 23.11 -16.18
N SER A 122 -12.33 22.63 -16.06
CA SER A 122 -13.53 23.46 -16.21
C SER A 122 -13.61 24.61 -15.20
N GLN A 123 -12.93 24.47 -14.06
CA GLN A 123 -12.81 25.52 -13.02
C GLN A 123 -11.56 26.38 -13.18
N GLY A 124 -10.82 26.21 -14.29
CA GLY A 124 -9.62 26.99 -14.59
C GLY A 124 -8.37 26.52 -13.84
N ILE A 125 -8.34 25.28 -13.34
CA ILE A 125 -7.20 24.70 -12.64
C ILE A 125 -6.27 24.03 -13.66
N PRO A 126 -4.95 24.36 -13.70
CA PRO A 126 -3.98 23.66 -14.53
C PRO A 126 -3.84 22.18 -14.14
N ILE A 127 -3.82 21.30 -15.15
CA ILE A 127 -3.73 19.85 -14.95
C ILE A 127 -2.50 19.29 -15.65
N TYR A 128 -1.71 18.54 -14.88
CA TYR A 128 -0.62 17.73 -15.38
C TYR A 128 -1.12 16.29 -15.54
N LEU A 129 -1.74 16.01 -16.70
CA LEU A 129 -2.30 14.68 -17.01
C LEU A 129 -1.24 13.84 -17.72
N PHE A 130 -0.85 12.73 -17.12
CA PHE A 130 0.03 11.79 -17.78
C PHE A 130 -0.62 11.24 -19.05
N SER A 131 0.09 11.30 -20.19
CA SER A 131 -0.42 10.83 -21.48
C SER A 131 -0.50 9.30 -21.58
N ARG A 132 0.25 8.60 -20.72
CA ARG A 132 0.41 7.14 -20.71
C ARG A 132 0.17 6.60 -19.30
N ILE A 133 -0.09 5.29 -19.23
CA ILE A 133 -0.14 4.55 -17.96
C ILE A 133 1.14 4.79 -17.15
N THR A 134 0.98 4.93 -15.84
CA THR A 134 2.03 5.46 -14.96
C THR A 134 2.05 4.68 -13.66
N PRO A 135 3.24 4.32 -13.12
CA PRO A 135 3.37 3.79 -11.78
C PRO A 135 2.88 4.78 -10.72
N THR A 136 2.21 4.26 -9.68
CA THR A 136 1.72 5.09 -8.57
C THR A 136 2.79 6.02 -7.98
N PRO A 137 4.04 5.61 -7.71
CA PRO A 137 5.06 6.50 -7.11
C PRO A 137 5.39 7.75 -7.94
N LEU A 138 5.13 7.73 -9.25
CA LEU A 138 5.40 8.90 -10.08
C LEU A 138 4.45 10.08 -9.83
N VAL A 139 3.23 9.82 -9.31
CA VAL A 139 2.27 10.87 -8.96
C VAL A 139 2.73 11.69 -7.75
N PRO A 140 3.00 11.11 -6.55
CA PRO A 140 3.52 11.88 -5.42
C PRO A 140 4.89 12.51 -5.71
N PHE A 141 5.74 11.85 -6.50
CA PHE A 141 6.98 12.43 -7.01
C PHE A 141 6.72 13.72 -7.79
N THR A 142 5.77 13.72 -8.72
CA THR A 142 5.42 14.90 -9.53
C THR A 142 4.83 16.02 -8.67
N VAL A 143 3.97 15.70 -7.69
CA VAL A 143 3.45 16.70 -6.73
C VAL A 143 4.61 17.44 -6.07
N SER A 144 5.60 16.71 -5.57
CA SER A 144 6.76 17.28 -4.88
C SER A 144 7.67 18.08 -5.83
N GLN A 145 7.98 17.53 -7.02
CA GLN A 145 8.90 18.14 -7.99
C GLN A 145 8.37 19.44 -8.60
N LEU A 146 7.07 19.47 -8.89
CA LEU A 146 6.42 20.64 -9.49
C LEU A 146 5.72 21.53 -8.45
N LYS A 147 5.80 21.18 -7.15
CA LYS A 147 5.14 21.87 -6.04
C LYS A 147 3.64 22.07 -6.24
N LEU A 148 2.97 21.04 -6.74
CA LEU A 148 1.53 21.06 -7.04
C LEU A 148 0.70 21.06 -5.76
N CYS A 149 -0.58 21.45 -5.89
CA CYS A 149 -1.51 21.44 -4.75
C CYS A 149 -1.95 20.02 -4.37
N ALA A 150 -2.09 19.15 -5.37
CA ALA A 150 -2.54 17.77 -5.15
C ALA A 150 -2.11 16.85 -6.31
N GLY A 151 -2.24 15.54 -6.05
CA GLY A 151 -2.12 14.49 -7.06
C GLY A 151 -3.27 13.50 -6.95
N ILE A 152 -3.67 12.97 -8.09
CA ILE A 152 -4.69 11.92 -8.19
C ILE A 152 -4.08 10.73 -8.90
N MET A 153 -4.21 9.53 -8.32
CA MET A 153 -3.85 8.30 -9.01
C MET A 153 -5.06 7.38 -9.13
N VAL A 154 -5.42 7.04 -10.36
CA VAL A 154 -6.54 6.15 -10.67
C VAL A 154 -6.04 4.73 -10.81
N THR A 155 -6.24 3.91 -9.79
CA THR A 155 -5.80 2.52 -9.70
C THR A 155 -6.48 1.79 -8.55
N ALA A 156 -6.65 0.48 -8.65
CA ALA A 156 -7.00 -0.38 -7.52
C ALA A 156 -5.80 -1.21 -7.02
N SER A 157 -4.57 -0.87 -7.42
CA SER A 157 -3.35 -1.59 -7.01
C SER A 157 -3.47 -3.10 -7.34
N HIS A 158 -3.37 -3.98 -6.36
CA HIS A 158 -3.42 -5.45 -6.49
C HIS A 158 -4.81 -6.06 -6.37
N ASN A 159 -5.87 -5.26 -6.29
CA ASN A 159 -7.24 -5.77 -6.21
C ASN A 159 -7.64 -6.53 -7.49
N PRO A 160 -8.68 -7.39 -7.43
CA PRO A 160 -9.22 -8.07 -8.60
C PRO A 160 -9.51 -7.13 -9.78
N LYS A 161 -9.57 -7.68 -10.98
CA LYS A 161 -9.73 -6.90 -12.23
C LYS A 161 -11.00 -6.03 -12.30
N GLN A 162 -12.04 -6.42 -11.57
CA GLN A 162 -13.30 -5.69 -11.52
C GLN A 162 -13.20 -4.36 -10.77
N ASP A 163 -12.21 -4.22 -9.89
CA ASP A 163 -12.08 -3.06 -9.03
C ASP A 163 -11.28 -1.94 -9.69
N ASN A 164 -11.61 -0.71 -9.30
CA ASN A 164 -10.82 0.47 -9.55
C ASN A 164 -10.81 1.37 -8.32
N GLY A 165 -9.99 2.41 -8.34
CA GLY A 165 -9.83 3.31 -7.21
C GLY A 165 -9.37 4.70 -7.62
N TYR A 166 -9.39 5.60 -6.64
CA TYR A 166 -9.04 7.01 -6.79
C TYR A 166 -8.25 7.41 -5.54
N LYS A 167 -6.91 7.37 -5.64
CA LYS A 167 -5.99 7.77 -4.56
C LYS A 167 -5.74 9.27 -4.64
N VAL A 168 -5.70 9.97 -3.50
CA VAL A 168 -5.42 11.41 -3.44
C VAL A 168 -4.15 11.67 -2.64
N TYR A 169 -3.26 12.46 -3.21
CA TYR A 169 -2.03 12.97 -2.62
C TYR A 169 -2.17 14.48 -2.37
N TRP A 170 -1.67 14.95 -1.23
CA TRP A 170 -1.70 16.37 -0.89
C TRP A 170 -0.43 17.08 -1.35
N SER A 171 -0.37 18.39 -1.17
CA SER A 171 0.76 19.24 -1.60
C SER A 171 2.11 18.88 -0.98
N ASN A 172 2.11 18.09 0.09
CA ASN A 172 3.32 17.57 0.73
C ASN A 172 3.90 16.31 0.05
N GLY A 173 3.26 15.80 -1.00
CA GLY A 173 3.67 14.59 -1.71
C GLY A 173 3.31 13.27 -1.02
N ALA A 174 2.53 13.30 0.07
CA ALA A 174 2.02 12.11 0.74
C ALA A 174 0.52 11.95 0.51
N GLN A 175 -0.01 10.73 0.66
CA GLN A 175 -1.46 10.51 0.64
C GLN A 175 -2.15 11.28 1.75
N ILE A 176 -3.39 11.70 1.50
CA ILE A 176 -4.20 12.46 2.47
C ILE A 176 -4.43 11.66 3.77
N ILE A 177 -4.45 12.40 4.87
CA ILE A 177 -4.89 11.94 6.20
C ILE A 177 -5.93 12.93 6.74
N SER A 178 -6.55 12.63 7.88
CA SER A 178 -7.41 13.60 8.56
C SER A 178 -6.66 14.90 8.87
N PRO A 179 -7.29 16.09 8.69
CA PRO A 179 -8.73 16.28 8.45
C PRO A 179 -9.16 16.23 6.97
N HIS A 180 -8.22 16.18 6.01
CA HIS A 180 -8.50 16.31 4.57
C HIS A 180 -9.50 15.28 4.05
N ASP A 181 -9.41 14.02 4.50
CA ASP A 181 -10.34 12.96 4.14
C ASP A 181 -11.79 13.33 4.45
N LYS A 182 -12.03 13.88 5.65
CA LYS A 182 -13.37 14.28 6.10
C LYS A 182 -13.88 15.54 5.41
N GLU A 183 -12.98 16.49 5.17
CA GLU A 183 -13.32 17.73 4.45
C GLU A 183 -13.69 17.44 3.00
N ILE A 184 -12.94 16.56 2.32
CA ILE A 184 -13.25 16.11 0.95
C ILE A 184 -14.57 15.33 0.93
N ALA A 185 -14.76 14.36 1.84
CA ALA A 185 -16.00 13.60 1.93
C ALA A 185 -17.23 14.52 2.09
N LYS A 186 -17.14 15.51 2.97
CA LYS A 186 -18.20 16.51 3.14
C LYS A 186 -18.44 17.32 1.87
N ALA A 187 -17.37 17.79 1.23
CA ALA A 187 -17.46 18.57 -0.01
C ALA A 187 -18.07 17.75 -1.17
N ILE A 188 -17.84 16.43 -1.22
CA ILE A 188 -18.48 15.53 -2.19
C ILE A 188 -19.99 15.54 -1.99
N GLU A 189 -20.48 15.34 -0.76
CA GLU A 189 -21.92 15.32 -0.46
C GLU A 189 -22.60 16.66 -0.76
N GLU A 190 -21.87 17.76 -0.71
CA GLU A 190 -22.37 19.11 -1.04
C GLU A 190 -22.31 19.41 -2.56
N ASN A 191 -21.72 18.53 -3.39
CA ASN A 191 -21.49 18.76 -4.83
C ASN A 191 -21.80 17.51 -5.69
N LEU A 192 -22.94 16.87 -5.45
CA LEU A 192 -23.31 15.61 -6.11
C LEU A 192 -23.87 15.81 -7.53
N GLU A 193 -24.59 16.90 -7.78
CA GLU A 193 -25.11 17.20 -9.11
C GLU A 193 -23.94 17.53 -10.07
N PRO A 194 -23.83 16.85 -11.22
CA PRO A 194 -22.77 17.13 -12.18
C PRO A 194 -22.86 18.57 -12.71
N TRP A 195 -21.72 19.28 -12.65
CA TRP A 195 -21.64 20.62 -13.25
C TRP A 195 -21.79 20.55 -14.77
N SER A 196 -22.22 21.63 -15.40
CA SER A 196 -22.52 21.66 -16.84
C SER A 196 -21.40 21.12 -17.72
N GLU A 197 -20.14 21.41 -17.39
CA GLU A 197 -18.96 21.01 -18.15
C GLU A 197 -18.33 19.69 -17.68
N SER A 198 -18.81 19.06 -16.60
CA SER A 198 -18.15 17.86 -16.01
C SER A 198 -18.11 16.66 -16.96
N TRP A 199 -19.02 16.58 -17.91
CA TRP A 199 -19.09 15.54 -18.93
C TRP A 199 -18.39 15.91 -20.25
N ASN A 200 -17.88 17.13 -20.39
CA ASN A 200 -17.25 17.62 -21.61
C ASN A 200 -15.77 17.22 -21.69
N ASP A 201 -15.50 15.93 -21.92
CA ASP A 201 -14.14 15.37 -21.96
C ASP A 201 -13.27 15.91 -23.13
N LYS A 202 -13.89 16.59 -24.12
CA LYS A 202 -13.17 17.32 -25.17
C LYS A 202 -12.30 18.46 -24.63
N LEU A 203 -12.59 18.96 -23.42
CA LEU A 203 -11.74 19.93 -22.74
C LEU A 203 -10.33 19.41 -22.56
N VAL A 204 -10.15 18.11 -22.33
CA VAL A 204 -8.82 17.50 -22.12
C VAL A 204 -7.95 17.62 -23.37
N ASP A 205 -8.53 17.54 -24.55
CA ASP A 205 -7.79 17.56 -25.82
C ASP A 205 -7.54 18.99 -26.34
N ASN A 206 -8.36 19.96 -25.91
CA ASN A 206 -8.38 21.32 -26.48
C ASN A 206 -7.95 22.42 -25.51
N SER A 207 -7.82 22.14 -24.22
CA SER A 207 -7.50 23.17 -23.22
C SER A 207 -5.98 23.37 -23.06
N SER A 208 -5.54 24.63 -23.07
CA SER A 208 -4.17 25.01 -22.74
C SER A 208 -3.80 24.77 -21.25
N LEU A 209 -4.79 24.46 -20.42
CA LEU A 209 -4.57 24.10 -19.01
C LEU A 209 -4.05 22.67 -18.84
N ILE A 210 -4.21 21.81 -19.87
CA ILE A 210 -3.77 20.41 -19.81
C ILE A 210 -2.33 20.31 -20.33
N LYS A 211 -1.45 19.76 -19.50
CA LYS A 211 -0.03 19.56 -19.83
C LYS A 211 0.32 18.09 -19.57
N ASP A 212 1.14 17.51 -20.44
CA ASP A 212 1.68 16.16 -20.25
C ASP A 212 3.04 16.23 -19.53
N PRO A 213 3.17 15.70 -18.32
CA PRO A 213 4.45 15.67 -17.60
C PRO A 213 5.28 14.41 -17.85
N TYR A 214 4.82 13.43 -18.66
CA TYR A 214 5.32 12.05 -18.69
C TYR A 214 6.84 11.97 -18.88
N GLU A 215 7.36 12.44 -20.01
CA GLU A 215 8.79 12.29 -20.33
C GLU A 215 9.69 13.06 -19.36
N ASN A 216 9.28 14.27 -19.00
CA ASN A 216 10.04 15.12 -18.06
C ASN A 216 10.09 14.48 -16.66
N MET A 217 8.97 13.99 -16.14
CA MET A 217 8.94 13.41 -14.79
C MET A 217 9.59 12.04 -14.74
N LYS A 218 9.45 11.22 -15.77
CA LYS A 218 10.18 9.95 -15.90
C LYS A 218 11.71 10.18 -15.89
N SER A 219 12.19 11.14 -16.68
CA SER A 219 13.64 11.47 -16.71
C SER A 219 14.13 11.95 -15.35
N LYS A 220 13.43 12.91 -14.72
CA LYS A 220 13.80 13.42 -13.40
C LYS A 220 13.76 12.35 -12.31
N TYR A 221 12.77 11.45 -12.35
CA TYR A 221 12.68 10.34 -11.41
C TYR A 221 13.91 9.43 -11.52
N LEU A 222 14.32 9.06 -12.73
CA LEU A 222 15.52 8.26 -12.97
C LEU A 222 16.80 8.99 -12.57
N GLU A 223 16.90 10.29 -12.82
CA GLU A 223 18.03 11.13 -12.36
C GLU A 223 18.13 11.16 -10.83
N CYS A 224 17.01 11.28 -10.12
CA CYS A 224 16.97 11.20 -8.66
C CYS A 224 17.36 9.81 -8.18
N LEU A 225 16.82 8.76 -8.81
CA LEU A 225 17.09 7.38 -8.44
C LEU A 225 18.57 7.00 -8.63
N GLN A 226 19.22 7.50 -9.68
CA GLN A 226 20.65 7.29 -9.92
C GLN A 226 21.56 7.69 -8.76
N LYS A 227 21.16 8.65 -7.94
CA LYS A 227 21.92 9.09 -6.76
C LYS A 227 21.95 8.04 -5.65
N HIS A 228 21.04 7.08 -5.69
CA HIS A 228 20.94 5.94 -4.77
C HIS A 228 21.66 4.69 -5.28
N CYS A 229 22.37 4.77 -6.40
CA CYS A 229 23.22 3.71 -6.93
C CYS A 229 24.66 3.89 -6.42
N PHE A 230 25.14 2.96 -5.61
CA PHE A 230 26.44 3.05 -4.93
C PHE A 230 27.53 2.16 -5.55
N ASN A 231 27.16 1.15 -6.35
CA ASN A 231 28.07 0.10 -6.81
C ASN A 231 27.96 -0.12 -8.33
N ARG A 232 28.02 0.95 -9.12
CA ARG A 232 27.81 0.95 -10.58
C ARG A 232 28.67 -0.05 -11.33
N ASP A 233 29.95 -0.19 -10.94
CA ASP A 233 30.89 -1.12 -11.60
C ASP A 233 30.51 -2.57 -11.28
N ILE A 234 30.15 -2.87 -10.03
CA ILE A 234 29.65 -4.19 -9.63
C ILE A 234 28.36 -4.54 -10.41
N ASN A 235 27.44 -3.59 -10.53
CA ASN A 235 26.19 -3.79 -11.26
C ASN A 235 26.44 -4.09 -12.75
N LYS A 236 27.38 -3.37 -13.37
CA LYS A 236 27.76 -3.57 -14.77
C LYS A 236 28.41 -4.94 -15.03
N GLU A 237 29.20 -5.41 -14.07
CA GLU A 237 30.00 -6.64 -14.21
C GLU A 237 29.30 -7.88 -13.67
N THR A 238 28.18 -7.71 -12.98
CA THR A 238 27.46 -8.82 -12.34
C THR A 238 27.06 -9.91 -13.33
N LYS A 239 27.22 -11.16 -12.92
CA LYS A 239 26.78 -12.33 -13.68
C LYS A 239 25.38 -12.79 -13.27
N LEU A 240 24.81 -12.18 -12.22
CA LEU A 240 23.44 -12.47 -11.82
C LEU A 240 22.48 -12.06 -12.94
N LYS A 241 21.52 -12.93 -13.22
CA LYS A 241 20.37 -12.64 -14.07
C LYS A 241 19.16 -12.40 -13.16
N PHE A 242 18.40 -11.39 -13.50
CA PHE A 242 17.16 -11.03 -12.80
C PHE A 242 15.96 -11.33 -13.67
N VAL A 243 14.95 -12.00 -13.13
CA VAL A 243 13.64 -12.12 -13.79
C VAL A 243 12.72 -11.07 -13.20
N HIS A 244 11.96 -10.38 -14.05
CA HIS A 244 10.96 -9.40 -13.64
C HIS A 244 9.58 -9.74 -14.17
N THR A 245 8.59 -9.60 -13.32
CA THR A 245 7.18 -9.54 -13.70
C THR A 245 6.52 -8.28 -13.18
N SER A 246 5.70 -7.65 -14.00
CA SER A 246 4.76 -6.58 -13.61
C SER A 246 3.34 -7.10 -13.38
N VAL A 247 3.13 -8.41 -13.44
CA VAL A 247 1.82 -9.06 -13.26
C VAL A 247 0.75 -8.36 -14.10
N HIS A 248 1.03 -8.17 -15.40
CA HIS A 248 0.19 -7.43 -16.36
C HIS A 248 -0.06 -5.94 -16.00
N GLY A 249 0.76 -5.37 -15.13
CA GLY A 249 0.65 -3.98 -14.70
C GLY A 249 1.60 -3.04 -15.44
N VAL A 250 1.83 -1.88 -14.86
CA VAL A 250 2.59 -0.77 -15.47
C VAL A 250 4.09 -0.82 -15.21
N GLY A 251 4.58 -1.76 -14.38
CA GLY A 251 5.93 -1.71 -13.80
C GLY A 251 7.07 -1.95 -14.77
N HIS A 252 6.88 -2.76 -15.83
CA HIS A 252 8.00 -3.26 -16.63
C HIS A 252 8.90 -2.17 -17.23
N GLU A 253 8.31 -1.21 -17.93
CA GLU A 253 9.07 -0.11 -18.59
C GLU A 253 9.89 0.69 -17.57
N PHE A 254 9.33 0.93 -16.39
CA PHE A 254 9.99 1.73 -15.34
C PHE A 254 11.06 0.95 -14.60
N VAL A 255 10.84 -0.32 -14.28
CA VAL A 255 11.85 -1.18 -13.65
C VAL A 255 13.02 -1.42 -14.60
N GLN A 256 12.75 -1.67 -15.89
CA GLN A 256 13.80 -1.79 -16.89
C GLN A 256 14.66 -0.51 -16.96
N ALA A 257 14.02 0.66 -17.00
CA ALA A 257 14.72 1.94 -17.02
C ALA A 257 15.49 2.20 -15.70
N ALA A 258 14.90 1.83 -14.54
CA ALA A 258 15.57 1.96 -13.25
C ALA A 258 16.81 1.08 -13.15
N LEU A 259 16.74 -0.19 -13.55
CA LEU A 259 17.89 -1.08 -13.59
C LEU A 259 18.94 -0.59 -14.57
N ALA A 260 18.56 -0.16 -15.77
CA ALA A 260 19.48 0.42 -16.75
C ALA A 260 20.18 1.67 -16.18
N SER A 261 19.49 2.49 -15.41
CA SER A 261 20.06 3.66 -14.73
C SER A 261 21.10 3.28 -13.64
N PHE A 262 21.05 2.05 -13.14
CA PHE A 262 22.03 1.45 -12.22
C PHE A 262 23.11 0.64 -12.93
N ASN A 263 23.18 0.69 -14.28
CA ASN A 263 24.11 -0.04 -15.16
C ASN A 263 23.82 -1.55 -15.27
N PHE A 264 22.63 -2.02 -14.94
CA PHE A 264 22.25 -3.42 -15.21
C PHE A 264 21.86 -3.63 -16.67
N THR A 265 22.23 -4.80 -17.21
CA THR A 265 21.87 -5.24 -18.57
C THR A 265 21.19 -6.62 -18.57
N ASN A 266 21.03 -7.25 -17.41
CA ASN A 266 20.71 -8.68 -17.25
C ASN A 266 19.26 -8.90 -16.77
N LEU A 267 18.31 -8.03 -17.14
CA LEU A 267 16.90 -8.17 -16.80
C LEU A 267 16.16 -8.99 -17.85
N LEU A 268 15.49 -10.05 -17.41
CA LEU A 268 14.64 -10.92 -18.22
C LEU A 268 13.17 -10.66 -17.80
N ALA A 269 12.35 -10.19 -18.72
CA ALA A 269 10.94 -10.00 -18.46
C ALA A 269 10.16 -11.29 -18.72
N VAL A 270 9.17 -11.61 -17.85
CA VAL A 270 8.19 -12.68 -18.10
C VAL A 270 7.32 -12.27 -19.30
N PRO A 271 7.46 -12.93 -20.49
CA PRO A 271 6.83 -12.44 -21.71
C PRO A 271 5.31 -12.28 -21.60
N GLU A 272 4.65 -13.22 -20.90
CA GLU A 272 3.19 -13.26 -20.75
C GLU A 272 2.67 -12.20 -19.80
N GLN A 273 3.51 -11.63 -18.92
CA GLN A 273 3.10 -10.73 -17.84
C GLN A 273 3.73 -9.32 -17.93
N LYS A 274 4.65 -9.09 -18.86
CA LYS A 274 5.38 -7.82 -18.95
C LYS A 274 4.52 -6.66 -19.46
N ASP A 275 3.61 -6.95 -20.39
CA ASP A 275 2.77 -5.94 -21.01
C ASP A 275 1.48 -5.76 -20.21
N PRO A 276 1.00 -4.52 -20.06
CA PRO A 276 -0.22 -4.25 -19.32
C PRO A 276 -1.45 -4.88 -19.97
N ASP A 277 -2.23 -5.63 -19.18
CA ASP A 277 -3.48 -6.24 -19.61
C ASP A 277 -4.53 -6.13 -18.49
N PRO A 278 -5.63 -5.39 -18.69
CA PRO A 278 -6.66 -5.20 -17.67
C PRO A 278 -7.40 -6.49 -17.27
N GLU A 279 -7.29 -7.55 -18.07
CA GLU A 279 -7.92 -8.85 -17.78
C GLU A 279 -7.09 -9.75 -16.86
N PHE A 280 -5.80 -9.44 -16.64
CA PHE A 280 -4.87 -10.26 -15.83
C PHE A 280 -4.90 -11.75 -16.18
N PRO A 281 -4.75 -12.16 -17.46
CA PRO A 281 -5.14 -13.49 -17.95
C PRO A 281 -4.39 -14.67 -17.32
N THR A 282 -3.23 -14.43 -16.70
CA THR A 282 -2.42 -15.52 -16.10
C THR A 282 -2.58 -15.64 -14.60
N VAL A 283 -3.31 -14.74 -13.94
CA VAL A 283 -3.47 -14.71 -12.48
C VAL A 283 -4.92 -14.40 -12.11
N LYS A 284 -5.41 -15.05 -11.06
CA LYS A 284 -6.74 -14.73 -10.52
C LYS A 284 -6.74 -13.43 -9.73
N ASN A 285 -5.74 -13.26 -8.88
CA ASN A 285 -5.50 -12.05 -8.10
C ASN A 285 -4.10 -11.52 -8.43
N PRO A 286 -3.97 -10.29 -8.95
CA PRO A 286 -2.66 -9.75 -9.34
C PRO A 286 -1.88 -9.21 -8.13
N ASN A 287 -1.72 -10.03 -7.08
CA ASN A 287 -1.06 -9.67 -5.83
C ASN A 287 0.19 -10.52 -5.59
N PRO A 288 1.41 -9.97 -5.81
CA PRO A 288 2.65 -10.72 -5.57
C PRO A 288 2.87 -11.13 -4.10
N GLU A 289 2.17 -10.51 -3.13
CA GLU A 289 2.20 -10.90 -1.73
C GLU A 289 1.55 -12.26 -1.48
N GLU A 290 0.58 -12.67 -2.33
CA GLU A 290 -0.09 -13.98 -2.22
C GLU A 290 0.80 -15.16 -2.66
N GLY A 291 2.02 -14.87 -3.11
CA GLY A 291 3.12 -15.81 -3.16
C GLY A 291 3.21 -16.66 -4.43
N LYS A 292 3.36 -17.98 -4.26
CA LYS A 292 3.89 -18.86 -5.32
C LYS A 292 3.04 -18.92 -6.58
N ASP A 293 1.74 -18.83 -6.49
CA ASP A 293 0.84 -18.96 -7.65
C ASP A 293 1.03 -17.82 -8.66
N VAL A 294 1.20 -16.58 -8.15
CA VAL A 294 1.43 -15.40 -8.99
C VAL A 294 2.81 -15.45 -9.66
N LEU A 295 3.80 -16.09 -9.03
CA LEU A 295 5.20 -16.16 -9.48
C LEU A 295 5.51 -17.40 -10.32
N THR A 296 4.55 -18.29 -10.59
CA THR A 296 4.78 -19.56 -11.31
C THR A 296 5.50 -19.37 -12.64
N LEU A 297 5.07 -18.40 -13.47
CA LEU A 297 5.73 -18.12 -14.75
C LEU A 297 7.15 -17.53 -14.55
N SER A 298 7.32 -16.76 -13.49
CA SER A 298 8.64 -16.19 -13.14
C SER A 298 9.61 -17.28 -12.72
N PHE A 299 9.18 -18.26 -11.93
CA PHE A 299 10.01 -19.42 -11.56
C PHE A 299 10.41 -20.25 -12.79
N ALA A 300 9.45 -20.55 -13.67
CA ALA A 300 9.72 -21.32 -14.87
C ALA A 300 10.73 -20.62 -15.80
N LEU A 301 10.59 -19.30 -16.02
CA LEU A 301 11.53 -18.53 -16.81
C LEU A 301 12.92 -18.48 -16.15
N ALA A 302 12.96 -18.23 -14.84
CA ALA A 302 14.22 -18.14 -14.09
C ALA A 302 14.97 -19.48 -14.11
N ASP A 303 14.28 -20.61 -13.93
CA ASP A 303 14.88 -21.95 -14.01
C ASP A 303 15.45 -22.23 -15.40
N LYS A 304 14.71 -21.87 -16.45
CA LYS A 304 15.12 -22.04 -17.84
C LYS A 304 16.37 -21.22 -18.19
N GLU A 305 16.40 -19.99 -17.75
CA GLU A 305 17.46 -19.02 -18.10
C GLU A 305 18.65 -19.00 -17.12
N GLY A 306 18.55 -19.78 -16.02
CA GLY A 306 19.56 -19.82 -14.96
C GLY A 306 19.63 -18.51 -14.16
N ALA A 307 18.50 -17.83 -14.00
CA ALA A 307 18.39 -16.69 -13.10
C ALA A 307 18.16 -17.17 -11.67
N THR A 308 18.64 -16.40 -10.69
CA THR A 308 18.55 -16.76 -9.27
C THR A 308 17.77 -15.76 -8.43
N VAL A 309 17.38 -14.62 -8.99
CA VAL A 309 16.59 -13.59 -8.31
C VAL A 309 15.41 -13.19 -9.18
N ILE A 310 14.24 -13.11 -8.56
CA ILE A 310 12.99 -12.65 -9.18
C ILE A 310 12.55 -11.37 -8.47
N LEU A 311 12.15 -10.38 -9.26
CA LEU A 311 11.58 -9.11 -8.84
C LEU A 311 10.14 -9.03 -9.37
N ALA A 312 9.15 -8.83 -8.52
CA ALA A 312 7.76 -8.82 -8.93
C ALA A 312 7.03 -7.58 -8.38
N ASN A 313 6.50 -6.75 -9.27
CA ASN A 313 5.66 -5.62 -8.89
C ASN A 313 4.18 -5.99 -9.01
N ASP A 314 3.35 -5.35 -8.17
CA ASP A 314 1.91 -5.32 -8.36
C ASP A 314 1.51 -4.40 -9.52
N PRO A 315 0.24 -4.41 -9.97
CA PRO A 315 -0.15 -3.73 -11.22
C PRO A 315 0.15 -2.23 -11.30
N ASP A 316 0.14 -1.49 -10.19
CA ASP A 316 0.48 -0.07 -10.16
C ASP A 316 1.92 0.20 -9.69
N ALA A 317 2.72 -0.86 -9.52
CA ALA A 317 4.15 -0.87 -9.26
C ALA A 317 4.58 -0.08 -7.99
N ASP A 318 3.69 0.07 -7.01
CA ASP A 318 4.06 0.66 -5.73
C ASP A 318 4.64 -0.38 -4.75
N ARG A 319 4.52 -1.69 -5.03
CA ARG A 319 5.01 -2.80 -4.22
C ARG A 319 6.08 -3.62 -4.91
N LEU A 320 6.84 -4.38 -4.11
CA LEU A 320 7.85 -5.32 -4.61
C LEU A 320 7.86 -6.61 -3.80
N ALA A 321 7.63 -7.75 -4.45
CA ALA A 321 7.99 -9.06 -3.94
C ALA A 321 9.32 -9.52 -4.55
N VAL A 322 10.09 -10.28 -3.79
CA VAL A 322 11.39 -10.83 -4.20
C VAL A 322 11.44 -12.32 -3.89
N ALA A 323 11.95 -13.09 -4.84
CA ALA A 323 12.28 -14.50 -4.60
C ALA A 323 13.73 -14.79 -4.98
N GLU A 324 14.36 -15.70 -4.25
CA GLU A 324 15.73 -16.14 -4.45
C GLU A 324 15.81 -17.66 -4.51
N LYS A 325 16.55 -18.17 -5.51
CA LYS A 325 16.79 -19.59 -5.66
C LYS A 325 17.79 -20.08 -4.63
N GLN A 326 17.42 -21.11 -3.86
CA GLN A 326 18.27 -21.67 -2.83
C GLN A 326 19.22 -22.75 -3.42
N GLU A 327 20.27 -23.10 -2.69
CA GLU A 327 21.29 -24.07 -3.11
C GLU A 327 20.73 -25.45 -3.49
N ARG A 328 19.62 -25.85 -2.83
CA ARG A 328 18.93 -27.14 -3.12
C ARG A 328 17.97 -27.07 -4.30
N GLY A 329 17.82 -25.88 -4.92
CA GLY A 329 17.00 -25.65 -6.10
C GLY A 329 15.58 -25.14 -5.82
N GLU A 330 15.13 -25.11 -4.57
CA GLU A 330 13.85 -24.50 -4.19
C GLU A 330 13.87 -22.98 -4.25
N TRP A 331 12.71 -22.37 -4.46
CA TRP A 331 12.54 -20.93 -4.42
C TRP A 331 12.08 -20.45 -3.05
N LYS A 332 12.82 -19.54 -2.43
CA LYS A 332 12.38 -18.79 -1.27
C LYS A 332 11.76 -17.46 -1.73
N VAL A 333 10.49 -17.24 -1.41
CA VAL A 333 9.83 -15.94 -1.52
C VAL A 333 10.01 -15.23 -0.18
N PHE A 334 10.61 -14.03 -0.20
CA PHE A 334 10.80 -13.24 1.02
C PHE A 334 9.47 -12.60 1.44
N SER A 335 9.16 -12.66 2.73
CA SER A 335 8.07 -11.87 3.29
C SER A 335 8.42 -10.38 3.27
N GLY A 336 7.40 -9.51 3.38
CA GLY A 336 7.62 -8.07 3.44
C GLY A 336 8.49 -7.65 4.62
N ASN A 337 8.38 -8.35 5.76
CA ASN A 337 9.25 -8.11 6.92
C ASN A 337 10.71 -8.53 6.67
N GLU A 338 10.95 -9.67 6.04
CA GLU A 338 12.30 -10.12 5.70
C GLU A 338 12.97 -9.17 4.69
N LEU A 339 12.23 -8.76 3.66
CA LEU A 339 12.76 -7.81 2.68
C LEU A 339 12.93 -6.41 3.28
N GLY A 340 12.04 -6.00 4.19
CA GLY A 340 12.19 -4.78 4.98
C GLY A 340 13.48 -4.75 5.82
N ALA A 341 13.83 -5.88 6.43
CA ALA A 341 15.09 -6.05 7.16
C ALA A 341 16.32 -5.91 6.24
N LEU A 342 16.29 -6.59 5.09
CA LEU A 342 17.37 -6.54 4.08
C LEU A 342 17.56 -5.13 3.52
N LEU A 343 16.48 -4.48 3.09
CA LEU A 343 16.53 -3.12 2.52
C LEU A 343 16.97 -2.09 3.56
N GLY A 344 16.42 -2.15 4.78
CA GLY A 344 16.81 -1.25 5.87
C GLY A 344 18.30 -1.38 6.21
N TRP A 345 18.78 -2.61 6.36
CA TRP A 345 20.20 -2.89 6.58
C TRP A 345 21.07 -2.37 5.41
N TRP A 346 20.67 -2.63 4.18
CA TRP A 346 21.44 -2.22 2.99
C TRP A 346 21.55 -0.71 2.85
N ILE A 347 20.42 -0.02 2.92
CA ILE A 347 20.36 1.44 2.77
C ILE A 347 21.18 2.10 3.89
N PHE A 348 21.07 1.62 5.14
CA PHE A 348 21.88 2.11 6.24
C PHE A 348 23.38 1.85 6.01
N THR A 349 23.74 0.65 5.56
CA THR A 349 25.13 0.28 5.27
C THR A 349 25.74 1.19 4.19
N CYS A 350 25.00 1.48 3.12
CA CYS A 350 25.42 2.38 2.06
C CYS A 350 25.55 3.82 2.56
N TRP A 351 24.57 4.29 3.33
CA TRP A 351 24.61 5.62 3.95
C TRP A 351 25.81 5.79 4.88
N LYS A 352 26.07 4.81 5.76
CA LYS A 352 27.18 4.81 6.73
C LYS A 352 28.55 4.85 6.05
N LYS A 353 28.72 4.22 4.89
CA LYS A 353 29.96 4.28 4.12
C LYS A 353 30.29 5.69 3.61
N GLN A 354 29.27 6.49 3.30
CA GLN A 354 29.43 7.87 2.83
C GLN A 354 29.51 8.90 3.95
N ASN A 355 28.92 8.60 5.11
CA ASN A 355 28.77 9.52 6.24
C ASN A 355 29.53 9.00 7.46
N LYS A 356 30.79 9.39 7.62
CA LYS A 356 31.67 8.91 8.67
C LYS A 356 31.53 9.65 10.01
N GLU A 357 30.83 10.78 10.03
CA GLU A 357 30.65 11.60 11.24
C GLU A 357 29.58 10.99 12.16
N PRO A 358 29.91 10.56 13.40
CA PRO A 358 28.93 9.99 14.33
C PRO A 358 27.77 10.92 14.68
N SER A 359 28.01 12.23 14.64
CA SER A 359 26.99 13.26 14.92
C SER A 359 25.84 13.26 13.90
N SER A 360 26.09 12.77 12.67
CA SER A 360 25.07 12.68 11.62
C SER A 360 23.96 11.67 11.94
N LEU A 361 24.25 10.62 12.74
CA LEU A 361 23.28 9.59 13.16
C LEU A 361 22.09 10.16 13.93
N LYS A 362 22.29 11.26 14.70
CA LYS A 362 21.23 11.91 15.47
C LYS A 362 20.09 12.51 14.63
N LYS A 363 20.28 12.64 13.32
CA LYS A 363 19.28 13.16 12.40
C LYS A 363 18.68 12.08 11.50
N ILE A 364 19.10 10.82 11.67
CA ILE A 364 18.67 9.71 10.83
C ILE A 364 17.48 9.01 11.45
N TYR A 365 16.48 8.76 10.63
CA TYR A 365 15.26 8.05 10.99
C TYR A 365 14.97 6.92 10.01
N MET A 366 14.42 5.84 10.54
CA MET A 366 13.72 4.81 9.78
C MET A 366 12.35 4.58 10.39
N LEU A 367 11.37 4.24 9.55
CA LEU A 367 9.98 4.08 9.96
C LEU A 367 9.45 2.70 9.61
N SER A 368 8.52 2.18 10.40
CA SER A 368 7.68 1.05 9.98
C SER A 368 6.26 1.17 10.53
N SER A 369 5.34 0.40 9.95
CA SER A 369 4.00 0.31 10.53
C SER A 369 4.02 -0.45 11.85
N THR A 370 3.07 -0.15 12.73
CA THR A 370 2.98 -0.78 14.06
C THR A 370 2.70 -2.30 14.01
N VAL A 371 2.35 -2.84 12.85
CA VAL A 371 2.15 -4.29 12.63
C VAL A 371 3.31 -4.95 11.86
N SER A 372 4.25 -4.14 11.37
CA SER A 372 5.47 -4.62 10.70
C SER A 372 6.53 -5.03 11.73
N SER A 373 7.55 -5.76 11.26
CA SER A 373 8.67 -6.23 12.09
C SER A 373 9.36 -5.09 12.85
N LYS A 374 9.77 -5.40 14.08
CA LYS A 374 10.58 -4.52 14.95
C LYS A 374 12.08 -4.56 14.63
N ILE A 375 12.48 -5.26 13.58
CA ILE A 375 13.91 -5.39 13.20
C ILE A 375 14.58 -4.02 12.98
N LEU A 376 13.91 -3.03 12.37
CA LEU A 376 14.48 -1.70 12.22
C LEU A 376 14.72 -1.01 13.56
N GLN A 377 13.88 -1.25 14.56
CA GLN A 377 14.08 -0.76 15.92
C GLN A 377 15.32 -1.39 16.54
N ALA A 378 15.51 -2.71 16.36
CA ALA A 378 16.70 -3.41 16.88
C ALA A 378 17.98 -2.88 16.22
N ILE A 379 17.97 -2.66 14.90
CA ILE A 379 19.08 -2.05 14.16
C ILE A 379 19.34 -0.63 14.69
N ALA A 380 18.30 0.20 14.81
CA ALA A 380 18.42 1.58 15.28
C ALA A 380 19.03 1.68 16.70
N LEU A 381 18.58 0.83 17.60
CA LEU A 381 19.11 0.78 18.98
C LEU A 381 20.61 0.43 19.01
N LYS A 382 21.05 -0.52 18.18
CA LYS A 382 22.45 -0.91 18.12
C LYS A 382 23.33 0.09 17.41
N GLU A 383 22.85 0.66 16.29
CA GLU A 383 23.62 1.54 15.43
C GLU A 383 23.57 3.03 15.86
N GLY A 384 22.58 3.42 16.68
CA GLY A 384 22.47 4.76 17.27
C GLY A 384 21.73 5.79 16.43
N PHE A 385 20.84 5.37 15.52
CA PHE A 385 19.91 6.24 14.82
C PHE A 385 18.48 6.12 15.39
N HIS A 386 17.52 6.88 14.87
CA HIS A 386 16.15 6.91 15.38
C HIS A 386 15.21 5.98 14.60
N PHE A 387 14.33 5.34 15.32
CA PHE A 387 13.23 4.55 14.77
C PHE A 387 11.90 5.09 15.30
N GLU A 388 10.89 5.20 14.44
CA GLU A 388 9.52 5.52 14.84
C GLU A 388 8.51 4.60 14.17
N GLU A 389 7.48 4.23 14.93
CA GLU A 389 6.30 3.53 14.42
C GLU A 389 5.24 4.50 13.93
N THR A 390 4.47 4.05 12.93
CA THR A 390 3.25 4.72 12.50
C THR A 390 2.07 3.75 12.51
N LEU A 391 0.86 4.26 12.37
CA LEU A 391 -0.29 3.41 12.04
C LEU A 391 -0.07 2.70 10.70
N THR A 392 -0.82 1.61 10.46
CA THR A 392 -0.83 0.91 9.17
C THR A 392 -1.35 1.79 8.04
N GLY A 393 -0.75 1.62 6.88
CA GLY A 393 -1.02 2.39 5.67
C GLY A 393 0.02 3.48 5.44
N PHE A 394 0.60 3.48 4.26
CA PHE A 394 1.73 4.35 3.89
C PHE A 394 1.42 5.85 4.00
N LYS A 395 0.15 6.24 3.93
CA LYS A 395 -0.28 7.62 4.23
C LYS A 395 0.28 8.15 5.56
N TRP A 396 0.32 7.31 6.58
CA TRP A 396 0.87 7.70 7.88
C TRP A 396 2.38 7.83 7.85
N MET A 397 3.07 6.88 7.19
CA MET A 397 4.53 6.91 7.05
C MET A 397 4.99 8.08 6.17
N GLY A 398 4.32 8.32 5.03
CA GLY A 398 4.65 9.44 4.15
C GLY A 398 4.48 10.80 4.83
N ASN A 399 3.38 11.02 5.57
CA ASN A 399 3.18 12.25 6.32
C ASN A 399 4.18 12.38 7.48
N LYS A 400 4.49 11.29 8.19
CA LYS A 400 5.51 11.30 9.26
C LYS A 400 6.91 11.57 8.71
N ALA A 401 7.25 10.95 7.59
CA ALA A 401 8.52 11.21 6.91
C ALA A 401 8.64 12.71 6.53
N LYS A 402 7.58 13.28 5.96
CA LYS A 402 7.56 14.73 5.63
C LYS A 402 7.74 15.60 6.86
N GLU A 403 7.02 15.31 7.95
CA GLU A 403 7.17 16.02 9.23
C GLU A 403 8.63 16.03 9.72
N LEU A 404 9.30 14.85 9.66
CA LEU A 404 10.69 14.71 10.08
C LEU A 404 11.64 15.46 9.16
N ILE A 405 11.44 15.39 7.85
CA ILE A 405 12.25 16.10 6.84
C ILE A 405 12.11 17.61 7.03
N ASP A 406 10.91 18.13 7.28
CA ASP A 406 10.68 19.57 7.50
C ASP A 406 11.35 20.08 8.79
N LYS A 407 11.59 19.20 9.75
CA LYS A 407 12.38 19.48 10.97
C LYS A 407 13.90 19.38 10.76
N GLY A 408 14.36 19.14 9.52
CA GLY A 408 15.78 19.01 9.16
C GLY A 408 16.40 17.65 9.46
N ASN A 409 15.59 16.61 9.58
CA ASN A 409 16.03 15.23 9.70
C ASN A 409 16.04 14.52 8.34
N THR A 410 16.68 13.36 8.29
CA THR A 410 16.73 12.49 7.11
C THR A 410 15.99 11.19 7.41
N VAL A 411 15.00 10.85 6.62
CA VAL A 411 14.33 9.55 6.67
C VAL A 411 14.92 8.68 5.57
N LEU A 412 15.74 7.70 5.97
CA LEU A 412 16.44 6.83 5.02
C LEU A 412 15.54 5.77 4.40
N PHE A 413 14.62 5.22 5.20
CA PHE A 413 13.81 4.09 4.79
C PHE A 413 12.53 4.01 5.59
N ALA A 414 11.46 3.55 4.95
CA ALA A 414 10.23 3.16 5.62
C ALA A 414 9.61 1.94 4.94
N PHE A 415 8.95 1.06 5.70
CA PHE A 415 8.28 -0.10 5.11
C PHE A 415 7.03 -0.52 5.85
N GLU A 416 6.16 -1.22 5.15
CA GLU A 416 5.09 -2.02 5.73
C GLU A 416 5.15 -3.47 5.25
N GLU A 417 4.69 -4.39 6.10
CA GLU A 417 4.79 -5.85 5.93
C GLU A 417 4.13 -6.36 4.64
N ALA A 418 3.17 -5.60 4.11
CA ALA A 418 2.50 -5.90 2.85
C ALA A 418 3.35 -5.51 1.62
N ILE A 419 4.63 -5.88 1.63
CA ILE A 419 5.63 -5.67 0.56
C ILE A 419 5.73 -4.24 0.03
N GLY A 420 5.51 -3.25 0.88
CA GLY A 420 5.58 -1.82 0.56
C GLY A 420 6.82 -1.14 1.15
N TYR A 421 7.62 -0.47 0.32
CA TYR A 421 8.90 0.11 0.71
C TYR A 421 9.05 1.54 0.18
N MET A 422 9.40 2.48 1.05
CA MET A 422 9.86 3.81 0.72
C MET A 422 11.39 3.81 0.86
N SER A 423 12.07 3.59 -0.25
CA SER A 423 13.53 3.41 -0.28
C SER A 423 14.32 4.67 -0.61
N THR A 424 13.61 5.80 -0.78
CA THR A 424 14.19 7.09 -1.15
C THR A 424 13.39 8.22 -0.49
N GLU A 425 14.02 9.37 -0.29
CA GLU A 425 13.40 10.55 0.31
C GLU A 425 12.56 11.38 -0.67
N PHE A 426 12.66 11.11 -1.97
CA PHE A 426 11.96 11.90 -2.99
C PHE A 426 10.58 11.37 -3.37
N VAL A 427 10.21 10.17 -2.92
CA VAL A 427 8.85 9.60 -3.01
C VAL A 427 8.36 9.28 -1.60
N LEU A 428 7.34 9.99 -1.11
CA LEU A 428 6.78 9.81 0.23
C LEU A 428 5.61 8.81 0.23
N ASP A 429 5.78 7.75 -0.52
CA ASP A 429 4.88 6.58 -0.59
C ASP A 429 5.72 5.34 -0.91
N LYS A 430 5.07 4.19 -1.00
CA LYS A 430 5.67 2.94 -1.50
C LYS A 430 6.16 3.15 -2.93
N ASP A 431 7.34 2.64 -3.21
CA ASP A 431 7.96 2.69 -4.53
C ASP A 431 8.63 1.36 -4.89
N GLY A 432 7.87 0.48 -5.54
CA GLY A 432 8.35 -0.82 -5.97
C GLY A 432 9.37 -0.74 -7.10
N VAL A 433 9.42 0.37 -7.85
CA VAL A 433 10.40 0.57 -8.93
C VAL A 433 11.79 0.85 -8.36
N SER A 434 11.90 1.81 -7.43
CA SER A 434 13.19 2.09 -6.77
C SER A 434 13.66 0.91 -5.93
N ALA A 435 12.75 0.25 -5.20
CA ALA A 435 13.06 -0.93 -4.40
C ALA A 435 13.64 -2.06 -5.26
N ALA A 436 13.11 -2.30 -6.47
CA ALA A 436 13.63 -3.32 -7.39
C ALA A 436 15.09 -3.06 -7.79
N ALA A 437 15.44 -1.81 -8.15
CA ALA A 437 16.80 -1.45 -8.50
C ALA A 437 17.77 -1.59 -7.31
N ILE A 438 17.35 -1.18 -6.13
CA ILE A 438 18.14 -1.27 -4.89
C ILE A 438 18.37 -2.73 -4.48
N VAL A 439 17.34 -3.60 -4.59
CA VAL A 439 17.49 -5.06 -4.33
C VAL A 439 18.46 -5.69 -5.33
N ALA A 440 18.37 -5.35 -6.62
CA ALA A 440 19.28 -5.86 -7.63
C ALA A 440 20.75 -5.48 -7.33
N GLU A 441 20.99 -4.22 -6.91
CA GLU A 441 22.31 -3.77 -6.48
C GLU A 441 22.81 -4.51 -5.24
N MET A 442 21.96 -4.65 -4.20
CA MET A 442 22.28 -5.40 -3.00
C MET A 442 22.66 -6.85 -3.32
N ALA A 443 21.85 -7.55 -4.12
CA ALA A 443 22.10 -8.93 -4.52
C ALA A 443 23.43 -9.06 -5.28
N SER A 444 23.71 -8.13 -6.20
CA SER A 444 24.97 -8.11 -6.97
C SER A 444 26.18 -7.85 -6.08
N TYR A 445 26.07 -6.93 -5.12
CA TYR A 445 27.13 -6.68 -4.14
C TYR A 445 27.38 -7.92 -3.26
N LEU A 446 26.35 -8.57 -2.77
CA LEU A 446 26.45 -9.78 -1.94
C LEU A 446 27.12 -10.91 -2.73
N ALA A 447 26.80 -11.08 -4.00
CA ALA A 447 27.44 -12.07 -4.85
C ALA A 447 28.97 -11.88 -4.94
N THR A 448 29.49 -10.64 -4.93
CA THR A 448 30.95 -10.39 -4.88
C THR A 448 31.59 -10.83 -3.56
N LYS A 449 30.78 -11.08 -2.53
CA LYS A 449 31.21 -11.58 -1.20
C LYS A 449 30.94 -13.07 -1.04
N ASN A 450 30.60 -13.79 -2.12
CA ASN A 450 30.19 -15.19 -2.11
C ASN A 450 29.02 -15.45 -1.12
N THR A 451 28.10 -14.53 -1.03
CA THR A 451 26.89 -14.63 -0.22
C THR A 451 25.66 -14.22 -1.01
N ASN A 452 24.46 -14.45 -0.47
CA ASN A 452 23.19 -14.16 -1.11
C ASN A 452 22.22 -13.46 -0.14
N LEU A 453 21.02 -13.12 -0.60
CA LEU A 453 20.01 -12.42 0.23
C LEU A 453 19.60 -13.24 1.46
N THR A 454 19.39 -14.55 1.31
CA THR A 454 19.01 -15.44 2.41
C THR A 454 20.09 -15.55 3.46
N GLN A 455 21.34 -15.70 3.05
CA GLN A 455 22.47 -15.74 3.98
C GLN A 455 22.70 -14.40 4.67
N GLN A 456 22.50 -13.29 3.94
CA GLN A 456 22.60 -11.94 4.52
C GLN A 456 21.47 -11.69 5.54
N LEU A 457 20.25 -12.13 5.26
CA LEU A 457 19.14 -12.04 6.23
C LEU A 457 19.49 -12.79 7.53
N LYS A 458 20.06 -13.98 7.42
CA LYS A 458 20.52 -14.74 8.57
C LYS A 458 21.58 -13.97 9.37
N ALA A 459 22.56 -13.37 8.68
CA ALA A 459 23.58 -12.54 9.33
C ALA A 459 22.97 -11.32 10.05
N ILE A 460 21.95 -10.68 9.48
CA ILE A 460 21.21 -9.59 10.14
C ILE A 460 20.56 -10.10 11.43
N TYR A 461 19.90 -11.25 11.40
CA TYR A 461 19.27 -11.83 12.58
C TYR A 461 20.28 -12.27 13.64
N GLU A 462 21.43 -12.81 13.26
CA GLU A 462 22.51 -13.14 14.20
C GLU A 462 23.08 -11.89 14.87
N GLU A 463 23.16 -10.78 14.14
CA GLU A 463 23.71 -9.52 14.62
C GLU A 463 22.72 -8.71 15.47
N TYR A 464 21.44 -8.62 15.07
CA TYR A 464 20.44 -7.73 15.69
C TYR A 464 19.34 -8.48 16.45
N GLY A 465 19.35 -9.81 16.40
CA GLY A 465 18.34 -10.68 16.99
C GLY A 465 17.34 -11.22 15.96
N TYR A 466 16.83 -12.41 16.21
CA TYR A 466 15.83 -13.03 15.33
C TYR A 466 14.48 -12.36 15.47
N HIS A 467 13.90 -11.98 14.36
CA HIS A 467 12.56 -11.39 14.22
C HIS A 467 11.72 -12.28 13.31
N LEU A 468 11.01 -13.22 13.92
CA LEU A 468 10.21 -14.21 13.19
C LEU A 468 8.74 -13.78 13.21
N SER A 469 8.15 -13.56 12.04
CA SER A 469 6.77 -13.07 11.92
C SER A 469 5.84 -14.15 11.38
N LYS A 470 4.57 -14.13 11.84
CA LYS A 470 3.48 -14.89 11.27
C LYS A 470 2.21 -14.03 11.24
N THR A 471 1.63 -13.89 10.04
CA THR A 471 0.43 -13.08 9.82
C THR A 471 -0.66 -13.94 9.20
N SER A 472 -1.90 -13.78 9.65
CA SER A 472 -3.06 -14.42 9.03
C SER A 472 -4.33 -13.64 9.37
N TYR A 473 -5.49 -14.16 8.93
CA TYR A 473 -6.79 -13.54 9.17
C TYR A 473 -7.91 -14.56 9.24
N PHE A 474 -9.03 -14.14 9.81
CA PHE A 474 -10.31 -14.81 9.73
C PHE A 474 -11.30 -13.97 8.95
N ILE A 475 -12.14 -14.62 8.14
CA ILE A 475 -13.28 -14.00 7.48
C ILE A 475 -14.47 -14.00 8.45
N CYS A 476 -15.12 -12.84 8.59
CA CYS A 476 -16.32 -12.68 9.38
C CYS A 476 -17.20 -11.59 8.78
N HIS A 477 -18.34 -11.99 8.20
CA HIS A 477 -19.29 -11.07 7.56
C HIS A 477 -20.21 -10.33 8.55
N LYS A 478 -20.10 -10.63 9.85
CA LYS A 478 -20.93 -10.04 10.90
C LYS A 478 -20.10 -9.08 11.77
N PRO A 479 -20.19 -7.76 11.54
CA PRO A 479 -19.41 -6.77 12.29
C PRO A 479 -19.63 -6.82 13.80
N GLU A 480 -20.83 -7.21 14.23
CA GLU A 480 -21.19 -7.39 15.64
C GLU A 480 -20.38 -8.49 16.32
N ILE A 481 -20.10 -9.59 15.64
CA ILE A 481 -19.24 -10.67 16.17
C ILE A 481 -17.81 -10.16 16.34
N ILE A 482 -17.27 -9.47 15.34
CA ILE A 482 -15.94 -8.86 15.44
C ILE A 482 -15.89 -7.90 16.63
N SER A 483 -16.87 -7.02 16.75
CA SER A 483 -16.95 -6.09 17.88
C SER A 483 -17.01 -6.82 19.23
N GLN A 484 -17.74 -7.92 19.32
CA GLN A 484 -17.86 -8.72 20.54
C GLN A 484 -16.52 -9.38 20.92
N ILE A 485 -15.74 -9.87 19.96
CA ILE A 485 -14.40 -10.44 20.23
C ILE A 485 -13.52 -9.39 20.93
N PHE A 486 -13.45 -8.17 20.42
CA PHE A 486 -12.64 -7.10 21.02
C PHE A 486 -13.22 -6.61 22.36
N GLN A 487 -14.54 -6.60 22.53
CA GLN A 487 -15.19 -6.29 23.82
C GLN A 487 -14.84 -7.34 24.88
N ASN A 488 -14.87 -8.63 24.52
CA ASN A 488 -14.49 -9.72 25.42
C ASN A 488 -13.03 -9.62 25.86
N LEU A 489 -12.12 -9.15 24.98
CA LEU A 489 -10.72 -8.90 25.34
C LEU A 489 -10.56 -7.69 26.30
N ARG A 490 -11.41 -6.67 26.20
CA ARG A 490 -11.41 -5.53 27.14
C ARG A 490 -12.05 -5.85 28.48
N ASN A 491 -12.94 -6.82 28.52
CA ASN A 491 -13.62 -7.30 29.71
C ASN A 491 -13.38 -8.81 29.89
N TYR A 492 -12.10 -9.18 29.94
CA TYR A 492 -11.72 -10.59 29.93
C TYR A 492 -12.21 -11.31 31.20
N ASN A 493 -12.92 -12.42 31.02
CA ASN A 493 -13.57 -13.17 32.08
C ASN A 493 -14.45 -12.31 33.01
N GLU A 494 -15.15 -11.31 32.45
CA GLU A 494 -16.07 -10.42 33.17
C GLU A 494 -15.42 -9.60 34.31
N THR A 495 -14.08 -9.40 34.21
CA THR A 495 -13.30 -8.68 35.25
C THR A 495 -13.17 -7.19 35.00
N ASN A 496 -13.69 -6.69 33.86
CA ASN A 496 -13.46 -5.34 33.35
C ASN A 496 -11.95 -4.99 33.20
N GLN A 497 -11.15 -6.00 32.88
CA GLN A 497 -9.70 -5.90 32.66
C GLN A 497 -9.32 -6.65 31.40
N TYR A 498 -8.20 -6.27 30.80
CA TYR A 498 -7.56 -7.03 29.72
C TYR A 498 -6.98 -8.34 30.24
N PRO A 499 -6.77 -9.35 29.35
CA PRO A 499 -6.16 -10.62 29.72
C PRO A 499 -4.71 -10.42 30.23
N LYS A 500 -4.36 -11.12 31.30
CA LYS A 500 -2.99 -11.16 31.84
C LYS A 500 -2.15 -12.26 31.20
N THR A 501 -2.79 -13.21 30.54
CA THR A 501 -2.17 -14.33 29.83
C THR A 501 -2.95 -14.65 28.56
N CYS A 502 -2.27 -15.27 27.58
CA CYS A 502 -2.86 -15.95 26.45
C CYS A 502 -2.36 -17.39 26.46
N GLY A 503 -3.21 -18.34 26.91
CA GLY A 503 -2.74 -19.68 27.24
C GLY A 503 -1.62 -19.61 28.29
N SER A 504 -0.47 -20.22 27.99
CA SER A 504 0.74 -20.20 28.84
C SER A 504 1.56 -18.91 28.74
N PHE A 505 1.28 -18.02 27.78
CA PHE A 505 2.07 -16.82 27.54
C PHE A 505 1.62 -15.67 28.43
N ALA A 506 2.50 -15.16 29.26
CA ALA A 506 2.22 -14.02 30.14
C ALA A 506 2.32 -12.70 29.36
N VAL A 507 1.27 -11.88 29.44
CA VAL A 507 1.23 -10.54 28.87
C VAL A 507 2.04 -9.58 29.76
N SER A 508 2.91 -8.77 29.15
CA SER A 508 3.64 -7.69 29.82
C SER A 508 2.96 -6.34 29.61
N ASP A 509 2.56 -6.03 28.36
CA ASP A 509 1.98 -4.75 28.02
C ASP A 509 0.84 -4.90 27.00
N ILE A 510 -0.04 -3.90 27.02
CA ILE A 510 -1.23 -3.83 26.14
C ILE A 510 -1.37 -2.42 25.61
N ARG A 511 -1.51 -2.32 24.27
CA ARG A 511 -1.84 -1.08 23.58
C ARG A 511 -3.14 -1.24 22.80
N ASP A 512 -4.17 -0.52 23.18
CA ASP A 512 -5.48 -0.51 22.54
C ASP A 512 -5.72 0.85 21.85
N LEU A 513 -5.54 0.90 20.54
CA LEU A 513 -5.71 2.11 19.74
C LEU A 513 -7.18 2.44 19.44
N THR A 514 -8.12 1.60 19.82
CA THR A 514 -9.55 1.91 19.79
C THR A 514 -9.95 2.78 20.98
N THR A 515 -9.43 2.46 22.16
CA THR A 515 -9.76 3.17 23.42
C THR A 515 -8.76 4.26 23.77
N GLY A 516 -7.55 4.21 23.19
CA GLY A 516 -6.45 5.10 23.52
C GLY A 516 -5.65 4.65 24.75
N TYR A 517 -5.78 3.39 25.17
CA TYR A 517 -5.04 2.83 26.29
C TYR A 517 -3.69 2.26 25.86
N ASP A 518 -2.63 2.54 26.63
CA ASP A 518 -1.31 1.93 26.47
C ASP A 518 -0.65 1.74 27.83
N SER A 519 -0.53 0.47 28.28
CA SER A 519 0.02 0.13 29.59
C SER A 519 1.51 0.45 29.72
N SER A 520 2.25 0.51 28.62
CA SER A 520 3.68 0.82 28.60
C SER A 520 3.98 2.29 28.88
N GLN A 521 2.99 3.19 28.69
CA GLN A 521 3.15 4.62 28.91
C GLN A 521 2.89 4.98 30.39
N PRO A 522 3.63 5.97 30.93
CA PRO A 522 3.44 6.41 32.31
C PRO A 522 2.02 6.89 32.63
N ASP A 523 1.40 7.59 31.68
CA ASP A 523 0.04 8.13 31.79
C ASP A 523 -1.05 7.17 31.26
N LYS A 524 -0.65 5.95 30.83
CA LYS A 524 -1.54 4.92 30.25
C LYS A 524 -2.25 5.37 28.96
N LYS A 525 -1.72 6.36 28.26
CA LYS A 525 -2.30 6.87 27.01
C LYS A 525 -1.45 6.49 25.80
N ALA A 526 -2.10 6.05 24.75
CA ALA A 526 -1.44 5.74 23.49
C ALA A 526 -0.86 7.02 22.83
N VAL A 527 0.36 6.91 22.36
CA VAL A 527 1.04 7.98 21.60
C VAL A 527 0.57 8.02 20.14
N LEU A 528 0.29 6.84 19.57
CA LEU A 528 -0.23 6.75 18.19
C LEU A 528 -1.67 7.25 18.11
N PRO A 529 -2.10 7.77 16.94
CA PRO A 529 -3.48 8.19 16.72
C PRO A 529 -4.49 7.07 17.03
N THR A 530 -5.62 7.43 17.62
CA THR A 530 -6.68 6.50 18.03
C THR A 530 -7.92 6.65 17.17
N SER A 531 -8.69 5.57 16.98
CA SER A 531 -9.93 5.59 16.24
C SER A 531 -10.95 4.64 16.83
N LYS A 532 -12.11 5.17 17.23
CA LYS A 532 -13.25 4.37 17.72
C LYS A 532 -13.94 3.56 16.62
N SER A 533 -13.71 3.90 15.35
CA SER A 533 -14.31 3.21 14.20
C SER A 533 -13.54 1.97 13.75
N SER A 534 -12.33 1.74 14.30
CA SER A 534 -11.49 0.59 13.96
C SER A 534 -11.02 -0.11 15.22
N GLN A 535 -11.16 -1.42 15.27
CA GLN A 535 -10.65 -2.22 16.38
C GLN A 535 -9.16 -2.52 16.17
N MET A 536 -8.33 -2.26 17.21
CA MET A 536 -6.92 -2.61 17.17
C MET A 536 -6.36 -2.72 18.58
N ILE A 537 -5.93 -3.94 18.96
CA ILE A 537 -5.26 -4.23 20.22
C ILE A 537 -3.93 -4.93 19.94
N THR A 538 -2.87 -4.46 20.58
CA THR A 538 -1.54 -5.08 20.58
C THR A 538 -1.21 -5.60 21.96
N PHE A 539 -0.80 -6.86 22.05
CA PHE A 539 -0.29 -7.51 23.25
C PHE A 539 1.22 -7.71 23.11
N THR A 540 1.97 -7.30 24.11
CA THR A 540 3.40 -7.64 24.26
C THR A 540 3.52 -8.70 25.34
N PHE A 541 4.30 -9.74 25.09
CA PHE A 541 4.48 -10.87 25.99
C PHE A 541 5.86 -10.86 26.62
N LYS A 542 5.97 -11.48 27.81
CA LYS A 542 7.25 -11.52 28.57
C LYS A 542 8.39 -12.26 27.85
N ASN A 543 8.07 -13.13 26.90
CA ASN A 543 9.04 -13.86 26.09
C ASN A 543 9.55 -13.08 24.86
N GLY A 544 9.17 -11.81 24.71
CA GLY A 544 9.54 -10.97 23.56
C GLY A 544 8.61 -11.08 22.36
N CYS A 545 7.55 -11.90 22.43
CA CYS A 545 6.53 -11.91 21.38
C CYS A 545 5.66 -10.65 21.42
N VAL A 546 5.20 -10.24 20.25
CA VAL A 546 4.20 -9.18 20.05
C VAL A 546 3.08 -9.74 19.19
N ALA A 547 1.83 -9.47 19.55
CA ALA A 547 0.67 -9.85 18.75
C ALA A 547 -0.30 -8.69 18.63
N THR A 548 -0.61 -8.29 17.39
CA THR A 548 -1.61 -7.27 17.10
C THR A 548 -2.81 -7.90 16.43
N MET A 549 -3.99 -7.65 16.97
CA MET A 549 -5.29 -8.00 16.39
C MET A 549 -5.97 -6.73 15.90
N ARG A 550 -6.48 -6.73 14.67
CA ARG A 550 -7.23 -5.58 14.14
C ARG A 550 -8.29 -5.95 13.13
N THR A 551 -9.27 -5.07 12.96
CA THR A 551 -10.22 -5.16 11.84
C THR A 551 -9.57 -4.69 10.54
N SER A 552 -9.96 -5.31 9.40
CA SER A 552 -9.69 -4.72 8.09
C SER A 552 -10.59 -3.49 7.89
N GLY A 553 -10.06 -2.45 7.25
CA GLY A 553 -10.84 -1.25 6.92
C GLY A 553 -11.70 -1.39 5.65
N THR A 554 -11.44 -2.41 4.84
CA THR A 554 -12.02 -2.56 3.49
C THR A 554 -12.65 -3.92 3.23
N GLU A 555 -12.40 -4.91 4.09
CA GLU A 555 -12.83 -6.30 3.90
C GLU A 555 -13.47 -6.85 5.19
N PRO A 556 -14.38 -7.82 5.12
CA PRO A 556 -14.98 -8.46 6.28
C PRO A 556 -14.01 -9.44 6.95
N LYS A 557 -12.88 -8.91 7.43
CA LYS A 557 -11.76 -9.69 7.99
C LYS A 557 -11.33 -9.14 9.34
N VAL A 558 -10.99 -10.04 10.25
CA VAL A 558 -10.18 -9.74 11.43
C VAL A 558 -8.80 -10.35 11.24
N LYS A 559 -7.78 -9.49 11.24
CA LYS A 559 -6.38 -9.85 10.97
C LYS A 559 -5.60 -9.96 12.27
N TYR A 560 -4.58 -10.83 12.29
CA TYR A 560 -3.58 -10.83 13.35
C TYR A 560 -2.17 -10.88 12.78
N TYR A 561 -1.29 -10.21 13.49
CA TYR A 561 0.13 -10.06 13.18
C TYR A 561 0.91 -10.46 14.41
N THR A 562 1.77 -11.46 14.29
CA THR A 562 2.59 -11.93 15.39
C THR A 562 4.06 -11.86 15.03
N GLU A 563 4.89 -11.51 15.98
CA GLU A 563 6.34 -11.51 15.83
C GLU A 563 6.99 -11.98 17.14
N LEU A 564 7.97 -12.86 17.03
CA LEU A 564 8.89 -13.19 18.10
C LEU A 564 10.18 -12.41 17.91
N CYS A 565 10.51 -11.53 18.86
CA CYS A 565 11.74 -10.72 18.87
C CYS A 565 12.71 -11.35 19.88
N ALA A 566 13.64 -12.16 19.39
CA ALA A 566 14.66 -12.77 20.22
C ALA A 566 15.91 -11.89 20.29
N PRO A 567 16.58 -11.76 21.46
CA PRO A 567 17.81 -11.01 21.57
C PRO A 567 18.95 -11.66 20.77
N PRO A 568 19.99 -10.89 20.37
CA PRO A 568 21.19 -11.43 19.74
C PRO A 568 21.81 -12.56 20.57
N GLY A 569 22.35 -13.59 19.89
CA GLY A 569 22.96 -14.76 20.53
C GLY A 569 22.02 -15.93 20.80
N ASN A 570 20.69 -15.75 20.62
CA ASN A 570 19.75 -16.87 20.62
C ASN A 570 19.64 -17.41 19.20
N SER A 571 20.34 -18.49 18.87
CA SER A 571 20.49 -19.01 17.51
C SER A 571 19.67 -20.28 17.23
N ASP A 572 18.86 -20.75 18.16
CA ASP A 572 18.02 -21.94 17.99
C ASP A 572 16.74 -21.56 17.20
N PHE A 573 16.93 -21.42 15.89
CA PHE A 573 15.87 -21.00 14.97
C PHE A 573 14.62 -21.90 15.03
N GLU A 574 14.80 -23.23 15.11
CA GLU A 574 13.65 -24.17 15.13
C GLU A 574 12.85 -24.01 16.42
N LYS A 575 13.52 -23.85 17.55
CA LYS A 575 12.85 -23.59 18.83
C LYS A 575 12.10 -22.25 18.83
N LEU A 576 12.70 -21.18 18.29
CA LEU A 576 12.03 -19.88 18.18
C LEU A 576 10.79 -19.94 17.27
N LYS A 577 10.88 -20.69 16.18
CA LYS A 577 9.76 -20.92 15.27
C LYS A 577 8.64 -21.72 15.92
N GLU A 578 8.97 -22.74 16.71
CA GLU A 578 8.02 -23.54 17.48
C GLU A 578 7.31 -22.64 18.51
N GLU A 579 8.05 -21.85 19.28
CA GLU A 579 7.51 -20.92 20.27
C GLU A 579 6.54 -19.90 19.64
N LEU A 580 6.87 -19.35 18.45
CA LEU A 580 5.97 -18.46 17.73
C LEU A 580 4.68 -19.19 17.28
N ASN A 581 4.79 -20.44 16.81
CA ASN A 581 3.64 -21.24 16.44
C ASN A 581 2.73 -21.54 17.63
N ASP A 582 3.31 -21.83 18.79
CA ASP A 582 2.56 -22.06 20.03
C ASP A 582 1.80 -20.81 20.47
N LEU A 583 2.42 -19.63 20.36
CA LEU A 583 1.72 -18.37 20.61
C LEU A 583 0.55 -18.16 19.64
N VAL A 584 0.75 -18.41 18.35
CA VAL A 584 -0.32 -18.27 17.33
C VAL A 584 -1.48 -19.20 17.67
N ASN A 585 -1.20 -20.46 18.02
CA ASN A 585 -2.22 -21.42 18.43
C ASN A 585 -2.98 -20.94 19.68
N ALA A 586 -2.25 -20.41 20.68
CA ALA A 586 -2.87 -19.84 21.89
C ALA A 586 -3.76 -18.63 21.57
N LEU A 587 -3.35 -17.73 20.66
CA LEU A 587 -4.19 -16.61 20.21
C LEU A 587 -5.48 -17.08 19.55
N VAL A 588 -5.38 -18.09 18.67
CA VAL A 588 -6.55 -18.67 17.98
C VAL A 588 -7.49 -19.30 18.99
N GLU A 589 -6.98 -20.13 19.91
CA GLU A 589 -7.77 -20.86 20.88
C GLU A 589 -8.44 -19.95 21.93
N HIS A 590 -7.69 -18.96 22.46
CA HIS A 590 -8.14 -18.19 23.64
C HIS A 590 -8.75 -16.82 23.28
N PHE A 591 -8.27 -16.15 22.20
CA PHE A 591 -8.70 -14.81 21.86
C PHE A 591 -9.70 -14.78 20.69
N PHE A 592 -9.41 -15.51 19.61
CA PHE A 592 -10.32 -15.55 18.45
C PHE A 592 -11.49 -16.53 18.62
N GLN A 593 -11.24 -17.69 19.21
CA GLN A 593 -12.23 -18.76 19.40
C GLN A 593 -13.09 -19.00 18.14
N PRO A 594 -12.47 -19.40 16.99
CA PRO A 594 -13.13 -19.38 15.68
C PRO A 594 -14.41 -20.22 15.65
N ASP A 595 -14.43 -21.41 16.23
CA ASP A 595 -15.60 -22.29 16.26
C ASP A 595 -16.77 -21.65 17.02
N LYS A 596 -16.49 -21.03 18.17
CA LYS A 596 -17.48 -20.33 18.99
C LYS A 596 -18.04 -19.10 18.30
N ASN A 597 -17.19 -18.37 17.60
CA ASN A 597 -17.52 -17.10 16.95
C ASN A 597 -17.90 -17.24 15.47
N GLY A 598 -17.93 -18.45 14.93
CA GLY A 598 -18.27 -18.71 13.52
C GLY A 598 -17.34 -18.03 12.53
N LEU A 599 -16.04 -17.99 12.85
CA LEU A 599 -15.02 -17.42 11.98
C LEU A 599 -14.52 -18.45 10.95
N THR A 600 -14.32 -18.02 9.70
CA THR A 600 -13.75 -18.86 8.66
C THR A 600 -12.26 -18.53 8.49
N SER A 601 -11.40 -19.55 8.58
CA SER A 601 -9.95 -19.39 8.36
C SER A 601 -9.65 -18.95 6.92
N GLN A 602 -8.49 -18.35 6.72
CA GLN A 602 -7.94 -18.07 5.40
C GLN A 602 -7.93 -19.35 4.57
N PRO A 603 -8.39 -19.35 3.30
CA PRO A 603 -8.20 -20.47 2.40
C PRO A 603 -6.71 -20.81 2.28
N THR A 604 -6.39 -22.09 2.46
CA THR A 604 -5.01 -22.61 2.34
C THR A 604 -4.57 -22.68 0.90
#